data_657d812c4d0ad03f33168b5f72847e42
#
_entry.id   657d812c4d0ad03f33168b5f72847e42
#
_cell.length_a   1.000
_cell.length_b   1.000
_cell.length_c   1.000
_cell.angle_alpha   90.00
_cell.angle_beta   90.00
_cell.angle_gamma   90.00
#
_symmetry.space_group_name_H-M   'P 1'
#
loop_
_entity.id
_entity.type
_entity.pdbx_description
1 polymer ?
#
loop_
_entity_poly.entity_id
_entity_poly.type
_entity_poly.pdbx_seq_one_letter_code
_entity_poly.pdbx_strand_id
1 'polypeptide(L)' 'MGVKCPVCKRELVASIQIARHIFGTNDAPHHKWVDEQGKTKGFTFDDLLIDQITKPGNTAYETIAALIDKAQGSL' A
#
# COMPACT_ATOMS: atom_id res chain seq x y z
N MET A 1 17.26 -8.76 5.55
CA MET A 1 16.14 -8.09 6.25
C MET A 1 15.11 -7.65 5.24
N GLY A 2 13.85 -7.82 5.57
CA GLY A 2 12.76 -7.51 4.66
C GLY A 2 11.87 -6.39 5.16
N VAL A 3 10.84 -6.11 4.40
CA VAL A 3 9.80 -5.13 4.73
C VAL A 3 8.54 -5.92 5.07
N LYS A 4 7.87 -5.55 6.15
CA LYS A 4 6.67 -6.27 6.61
C LYS A 4 5.40 -5.55 6.20
N CYS A 5 4.41 -6.32 5.76
CA CYS A 5 3.08 -5.80 5.52
C CYS A 5 2.46 -5.34 6.84
N PRO A 6 1.97 -4.09 6.92
CA PRO A 6 1.36 -3.61 8.17
C PRO A 6 0.02 -4.28 8.50
N VAL A 7 -0.56 -5.00 7.57
CA VAL A 7 -1.85 -5.66 7.76
C VAL A 7 -1.68 -7.12 8.20
N CYS A 8 -0.96 -7.93 7.41
CA CYS A 8 -0.85 -9.37 7.64
C CYS A 8 0.53 -9.81 8.11
N LYS A 9 1.48 -8.88 8.23
CA LYS A 9 2.86 -9.13 8.70
C LYS A 9 3.70 -9.99 7.75
N ARG A 10 3.24 -10.19 6.52
CA ARG A 10 4.04 -10.90 5.51
C ARG A 10 5.30 -10.10 5.20
N GLU A 11 6.43 -10.79 5.15
CA GLU A 11 7.72 -10.16 4.87
C GLU A 11 8.13 -10.36 3.42
N LEU A 12 8.49 -9.28 2.75
CA LEU A 12 8.99 -9.28 1.38
C LEU A 12 10.26 -8.42 1.33
N VAL A 13 10.93 -8.43 0.18
CA VAL A 13 12.25 -7.82 0.05
C VAL A 13 12.20 -6.28 0.05
N ALA A 14 11.17 -5.70 -0.55
CA ALA A 14 11.07 -4.25 -0.71
C ALA A 14 9.65 -3.74 -0.51
N SER A 15 9.52 -2.47 -0.14
CA SER A 15 8.24 -1.82 0.08
C SER A 15 7.34 -1.87 -1.16
N ILE A 16 7.91 -1.76 -2.35
CA ILE A 16 7.15 -1.83 -3.60
C ILE A 16 6.50 -3.21 -3.77
N GLN A 17 7.15 -4.25 -3.30
CA GLN A 17 6.59 -5.60 -3.35
C GLN A 17 5.42 -5.75 -2.38
N ILE A 18 5.51 -5.13 -1.21
CA ILE A 18 4.40 -5.08 -0.26
C ILE A 18 3.22 -4.30 -0.86
N ALA A 19 3.49 -3.20 -1.55
CA ALA A 19 2.44 -2.43 -2.21
C ALA A 19 1.70 -3.28 -3.24
N ARG A 20 2.42 -4.03 -4.05
CA ARG A 20 1.82 -4.96 -5.02
C ARG A 20 1.02 -6.07 -4.33
N HIS A 21 1.53 -6.57 -3.22
CA HIS A 21 0.83 -7.56 -2.40
C HIS A 21 -0.50 -7.01 -1.88
N ILE A 22 -0.52 -5.76 -1.39
CA ILE A 22 -1.74 -5.14 -0.90
C ILE A 22 -2.77 -4.98 -2.01
N PHE A 23 -2.35 -4.51 -3.19
CA PHE A 23 -3.24 -4.40 -4.33
C PHE A 23 -3.73 -5.76 -4.84
N GLY A 24 -2.84 -6.75 -4.87
CA GLY A 24 -3.17 -8.08 -5.37
C GLY A 24 -4.09 -8.87 -4.45
N THR A 25 -3.93 -8.70 -3.14
CA THR A 25 -4.77 -9.39 -2.15
C THR A 25 -6.20 -8.85 -2.16
N ASN A 26 -6.33 -7.53 -2.22
CA ASN A 26 -7.62 -6.83 -2.35
C ASN A 26 -8.71 -7.35 -1.39
N ASP A 27 -8.33 -7.74 -0.19
CA ASP A 27 -9.30 -8.15 0.83
C ASP A 27 -9.68 -6.96 1.72
N ALA A 28 -10.71 -7.13 2.55
CA ALA A 28 -11.22 -6.05 3.38
C ALA A 28 -10.17 -5.44 4.32
N PRO A 29 -9.33 -6.22 5.04
CA PRO A 29 -8.33 -5.64 5.92
C PRO A 29 -7.29 -4.80 5.19
N HIS A 30 -6.78 -5.25 4.04
CA HIS A 30 -5.79 -4.52 3.27
C HIS A 30 -6.38 -3.23 2.68
N HIS A 31 -7.59 -3.34 2.13
CA HIS A 31 -8.32 -2.20 1.58
C HIS A 31 -8.55 -1.13 2.66
N LYS A 32 -9.01 -1.56 3.81
CA LYS A 32 -9.31 -0.67 4.94
C LYS A 32 -8.06 0.05 5.44
N TRP A 33 -6.93 -0.66 5.51
CA TRP A 33 -5.67 -0.05 5.94
C TRP A 33 -5.29 1.10 5.02
N VAL A 34 -5.39 0.92 3.72
CA VAL A 34 -5.06 1.96 2.74
C VAL A 34 -6.02 3.14 2.89
N ASP A 35 -7.32 2.87 3.03
CA ASP A 35 -8.32 3.93 3.22
C ASP A 35 -8.02 4.76 4.47
N GLU A 36 -7.65 4.11 5.56
CA GLU A 36 -7.31 4.79 6.81
C GLU A 36 -6.07 5.67 6.65
N GLN A 37 -5.05 5.18 5.96
CA GLN A 37 -3.84 5.97 5.69
C GLN A 37 -4.17 7.18 4.81
N GLY A 38 -5.09 7.02 3.88
CA GLY A 38 -5.48 8.09 2.97
C GLY A 38 -6.37 9.16 3.55
N LYS A 39 -7.03 8.92 4.68
CA LYS A 39 -7.96 9.89 5.29
C LYS A 39 -7.32 11.24 5.52
N THR A 40 -6.10 11.27 6.04
CA THR A 40 -5.39 12.52 6.31
C THR A 40 -4.72 13.10 5.07
N LYS A 41 -4.60 12.32 4.01
CA LYS A 41 -3.91 12.72 2.77
C LYS A 41 -4.87 12.99 1.62
N GLY A 42 -6.15 12.66 1.81
CA GLY A 42 -7.18 12.96 0.83
C GLY A 42 -7.35 11.94 -0.29
N PHE A 43 -7.05 10.67 -0.06
CA PHE A 43 -7.27 9.62 -1.05
C PHE A 43 -7.84 8.35 -0.42
N THR A 44 -8.37 7.46 -1.27
CA THR A 44 -8.86 6.14 -0.87
C THR A 44 -8.14 5.06 -1.67
N PHE A 45 -8.34 3.80 -1.30
CA PHE A 45 -7.83 2.66 -2.08
C PHE A 45 -8.34 2.72 -3.52
N ASP A 46 -9.63 3.04 -3.70
CA ASP A 46 -10.22 3.13 -5.03
C ASP A 46 -9.56 4.22 -5.87
N ASP A 47 -9.23 5.36 -5.27
CA ASP A 47 -8.51 6.43 -5.97
C ASP A 47 -7.16 5.93 -6.50
N LEU A 48 -6.43 5.18 -5.68
CA LEU A 48 -5.14 4.63 -6.09
C LEU A 48 -5.30 3.55 -7.16
N LEU A 49 -6.35 2.76 -7.06
CA LEU A 49 -6.64 1.73 -8.05
C LEU A 49 -6.93 2.36 -9.42
N ILE A 50 -7.73 3.42 -9.44
CA ILE A 50 -8.02 4.17 -10.67
C ILE A 50 -6.73 4.76 -11.24
N ASP A 51 -5.88 5.35 -10.40
CA ASP A 51 -4.60 5.90 -10.84
C ASP A 51 -3.72 4.83 -11.47
N GLN A 52 -3.69 3.63 -10.90
CA GLN A 52 -2.89 2.54 -11.43
C GLN A 52 -3.37 2.10 -12.81
N ILE A 53 -4.67 2.15 -13.06
CA ILE A 53 -5.26 1.76 -14.35
C ILE A 53 -5.09 2.86 -15.40
N THR A 54 -5.23 4.13 -15.01
CA THR A 54 -5.32 5.25 -15.93
C THR A 54 -4.01 5.97 -16.19
N LYS A 55 -3.05 5.87 -15.27
CA LYS A 55 -1.77 6.58 -15.39
C LYS A 55 -0.64 5.60 -15.69
N PRO A 56 0.30 5.95 -16.57
CA PRO A 56 1.47 5.12 -16.83
C PRO A 56 2.40 5.09 -15.62
N GLY A 57 3.14 4.01 -15.44
CA GLY A 57 4.11 3.86 -14.38
C GLY A 57 3.52 3.27 -13.12
N ASN A 58 4.23 3.44 -12.00
CA ASN A 58 3.92 2.81 -10.73
C ASN A 58 3.54 3.82 -9.64
N THR A 59 2.91 4.92 -10.00
CA THR A 59 2.61 6.01 -9.07
C THR A 59 1.83 5.53 -7.84
N ALA A 60 0.78 4.73 -8.05
CA ALA A 60 -0.02 4.21 -6.95
C ALA A 60 0.77 3.26 -6.06
N TYR A 61 1.57 2.38 -6.65
CA TYR A 61 2.43 1.49 -5.89
C TYR A 61 3.47 2.27 -5.08
N GLU A 62 4.05 3.31 -5.67
CA GLU A 62 5.02 4.15 -4.98
C GLU A 62 4.39 4.89 -3.79
N THR A 63 3.16 5.37 -3.96
CA THR A 63 2.42 6.02 -2.88
C THR A 63 2.23 5.07 -1.70
N ILE A 64 1.78 3.85 -1.98
CA ILE A 64 1.59 2.83 -0.93
C ILE A 64 2.93 2.41 -0.34
N ALA A 65 3.96 2.27 -1.16
CA ALA A 65 5.30 1.92 -0.67
C ALA A 65 5.81 2.96 0.33
N ALA A 66 5.59 4.24 0.08
CA ALA A 66 5.96 5.29 1.01
C ALA A 66 5.21 5.18 2.34
N LEU A 67 3.92 4.85 2.29
CA LEU A 67 3.12 4.62 3.49
C LEU A 67 3.64 3.41 4.28
N ILE A 68 4.02 2.36 3.58
CA ILE A 68 4.57 1.14 4.18
C ILE A 68 5.91 1.43 4.86
N ASP A 69 6.80 2.16 4.20
CA ASP A 69 8.09 2.55 4.79
C ASP A 69 7.90 3.33 6.09
N LYS A 70 6.94 4.23 6.10
CA LYS A 70 6.61 5.00 7.28
C LYS A 70 6.05 4.13 8.40
N ALA A 71 5.24 3.14 8.05
CA ALA A 71 4.62 2.22 9.00
C ALA A 71 5.63 1.24 9.60
N GLN A 72 6.76 0.96 8.92
CA GLN A 72 7.77 0.03 9.46
C GLN A 72 8.26 0.45 10.83
N GLY A 73 8.33 1.74 11.10
CA GLY A 73 8.75 2.25 12.39
C GLY A 73 7.82 1.87 13.54
N SER A 74 6.59 1.48 13.24
CA SER A 74 5.57 1.11 14.23
C SER A 74 5.34 -0.40 14.33
N LEU A 75 6.03 -1.18 13.53
CA LEU A 75 5.85 -2.64 13.50
C LEU A 75 6.80 -3.38 14.44
#